data_0523e38c5524d3c62481d7d9e50b3e0b
#
_entry.id   0523e38c5524d3c62481d7d9e50b3e0b
#
_cell.length_a   1.000
_cell.length_b   1.000
_cell.length_c   1.000
_cell.angle_alpha   90.00
_cell.angle_beta   90.00
_cell.angle_gamma   90.00
#
_symmetry.space_group_name_H-M   'P 1'
#
loop_
_entity.id
_entity.type
_entity.pdbx_description
1 polymer ?
#
loop_
_entity_poly.entity_id
_entity_poly.type
_entity_poly.pdbx_seq_one_letter_code
_entity_poly.pdbx_strand_id
1 'polypeptide(L)'
;MKQLLTLVLAAMPLLVSAQSKNVTVDAVGQLSKQIESSEKFKISELKISGPLNSSDIKFLQQIVCRTKANEKKGEVVVTSVDLSEAVFTEGKAGIATTKLPNSLFSGAEKLLKIVLPPHITNISKNCFEDCKSLLSIDIPSSVTEIESQAFQGCESLVAISIPSDVTVIGSEAFEDCKALKSIEIPENVKEIGNQIFNGCKSLCSVSIKGNVNKLGNEAFRNCESLASISLPDDLKSIGSDAFRGCKSLKEIALPENTDEIGNSAFEDCKSLERIDLTNLQKIGSNAFEECKSLTAVTIEKLSKLGSGAFKNCSAITTINIEGSLDEINSNTFFGCTSLTSITLPATIKDIENSAFEKCQSLTELEFPASLTKIGSEAFKSCTSLQRAIIPNMVKKIGSSAFDGCVSLDSVAVNGFVQEIDSRTFMKCNALRSITLPTSVKKIDTKAFQECTSLQSIELPAALTAIGDDAFEKCSMLQSIKLPVAVTSIGSDAFLECTMLAKVELSVALKKIGGSAFAKCPSLRDVYINSPAPPAISRSTFKDVVSCSFWLPKSTKPIYMANKDWVKVYVLKEKQ
;
A
#
# COMPACT_ATOMS: atom_id res chain seq x y z
N MET A 1 -3.47 -41.56 5.65
CA MET A 1 -3.03 -41.27 4.26
C MET A 1 -3.44 -42.31 3.21
N LYS A 2 -3.38 -43.64 3.46
CA LYS A 2 -3.77 -44.66 2.46
C LYS A 2 -5.27 -44.69 2.07
N GLN A 3 -6.17 -44.22 2.90
CA GLN A 3 -7.64 -44.27 2.62
C GLN A 3 -8.18 -43.12 1.77
N LEU A 4 -7.46 -42.00 1.62
CA LEU A 4 -7.88 -40.90 0.74
C LEU A 4 -7.53 -41.13 -0.74
N LEU A 5 -6.56 -41.98 -1.03
CA LEU A 5 -6.16 -42.29 -2.41
C LEU A 5 -7.19 -43.17 -3.15
N THR A 6 -8.04 -43.90 -2.41
CA THR A 6 -8.97 -44.88 -3.01
C THR A 6 -10.29 -44.22 -3.48
N LEU A 7 -10.60 -43.01 -3.03
CA LEU A 7 -11.87 -42.34 -3.40
C LEU A 7 -11.78 -41.45 -4.65
N VAL A 8 -10.57 -41.08 -5.10
CA VAL A 8 -10.36 -40.23 -6.30
C VAL A 8 -10.37 -41.05 -7.60
N LEU A 9 -10.17 -42.36 -7.51
CA LEU A 9 -10.15 -43.25 -8.68
C LEU A 9 -11.53 -43.65 -9.24
N ALA A 10 -12.62 -43.26 -8.59
CA ALA A 10 -13.96 -43.73 -8.96
C ALA A 10 -14.74 -42.85 -9.96
N ALA A 11 -14.14 -41.78 -10.50
CA ALA A 11 -14.82 -40.86 -11.44
C ALA A 11 -14.01 -40.66 -12.72
N MET A 12 -13.51 -41.74 -13.35
CA MET A 12 -12.94 -41.63 -14.69
C MET A 12 -13.96 -42.07 -15.76
N PRO A 13 -14.27 -41.26 -16.78
CA PRO A 13 -15.04 -41.71 -17.94
C PRO A 13 -14.23 -42.73 -18.76
N LEU A 14 -14.93 -43.72 -19.30
CA LEU A 14 -14.45 -44.80 -20.15
C LEU A 14 -13.37 -44.33 -21.16
N LEU A 15 -12.13 -44.68 -20.88
CA LEU A 15 -10.99 -44.45 -21.76
C LEU A 15 -10.86 -45.57 -22.80
N VAL A 16 -10.73 -45.20 -24.04
CA VAL A 16 -10.13 -46.00 -25.13
C VAL A 16 -8.88 -46.70 -24.57
N SER A 17 -8.69 -47.97 -24.78
CA SER A 17 -7.68 -48.85 -24.14
C SER A 17 -6.31 -48.18 -23.96
N ALA A 18 -6.08 -47.64 -22.78
CA ALA A 18 -4.82 -47.03 -22.38
C ALA A 18 -3.76 -48.15 -22.34
N GLN A 19 -2.65 -47.99 -23.09
CA GLN A 19 -1.58 -48.98 -23.15
C GLN A 19 -0.46 -48.62 -22.19
N SER A 20 -0.04 -49.58 -21.39
CA SER A 20 1.21 -49.51 -20.63
C SER A 20 2.35 -50.02 -21.53
N LYS A 21 3.48 -49.32 -21.59
CA LYS A 21 4.65 -49.69 -22.39
C LYS A 21 5.91 -49.69 -21.54
N ASN A 22 6.60 -50.80 -21.51
CA ASN A 22 7.96 -50.94 -20.92
C ASN A 22 8.98 -50.89 -22.04
N VAL A 23 10.00 -50.07 -21.90
CA VAL A 23 11.06 -49.86 -22.90
C VAL A 23 12.41 -49.99 -22.22
N THR A 24 13.25 -50.89 -22.73
CA THR A 24 14.65 -51.02 -22.34
C THR A 24 15.53 -50.39 -23.42
N VAL A 25 16.32 -49.40 -23.05
CA VAL A 25 17.24 -48.69 -23.94
C VAL A 25 18.61 -49.29 -23.74
N ASP A 26 19.09 -50.09 -24.70
CA ASP A 26 20.37 -50.78 -24.62
C ASP A 26 21.57 -49.85 -24.88
N ALA A 27 21.36 -48.77 -25.63
CA ALA A 27 22.38 -47.77 -25.94
C ALA A 27 21.78 -46.39 -26.07
N VAL A 28 22.54 -45.34 -25.71
CA VAL A 28 22.14 -43.94 -25.80
C VAL A 28 21.64 -43.56 -27.18
N GLY A 29 20.58 -42.77 -27.26
CA GLY A 29 19.99 -42.28 -28.51
C GLY A 29 19.07 -43.28 -29.22
N GLN A 30 18.69 -44.39 -28.57
CA GLN A 30 17.87 -45.44 -29.18
C GLN A 30 16.39 -45.43 -28.75
N LEU A 31 15.97 -44.57 -27.80
CA LEU A 31 14.61 -44.57 -27.28
C LEU A 31 13.57 -44.38 -28.42
N SER A 32 13.84 -43.48 -29.36
CA SER A 32 12.96 -43.23 -30.51
C SER A 32 12.76 -44.43 -31.44
N LYS A 33 13.67 -45.41 -31.39
CA LYS A 33 13.57 -46.65 -32.21
C LYS A 33 12.76 -47.73 -31.49
N GLN A 34 12.61 -47.61 -30.16
CA GLN A 34 11.89 -48.60 -29.33
C GLN A 34 10.37 -48.30 -29.25
N ILE A 35 9.95 -47.11 -29.65
CA ILE A 35 8.53 -46.67 -29.67
C ILE A 35 8.15 -46.35 -31.11
N GLU A 36 7.32 -47.19 -31.71
CA GLU A 36 6.87 -46.99 -33.07
C GLU A 36 6.00 -45.72 -33.22
N SER A 37 6.07 -45.06 -34.36
CA SER A 37 5.25 -43.84 -34.65
C SER A 37 3.77 -44.10 -34.50
N SER A 38 3.31 -45.34 -34.76
CA SER A 38 1.89 -45.77 -34.63
C SER A 38 1.43 -45.97 -33.18
N GLU A 39 2.38 -46.18 -32.24
CA GLU A 39 2.12 -46.40 -30.83
C GLU A 39 2.28 -45.12 -29.99
N LYS A 40 3.09 -44.19 -30.47
CA LYS A 40 3.50 -42.94 -29.77
C LYS A 40 2.36 -42.21 -29.03
N PHE A 41 1.15 -42.26 -29.57
CA PHE A 41 -0.03 -41.56 -29.04
C PHE A 41 -1.13 -42.53 -28.55
N LYS A 42 -0.75 -43.74 -28.17
CA LYS A 42 -1.63 -44.73 -27.53
C LYS A 42 -1.18 -45.08 -26.12
N ILE A 43 0.02 -44.60 -25.73
CA ILE A 43 0.66 -44.92 -24.43
C ILE A 43 0.12 -43.94 -23.39
N SER A 44 -0.40 -44.44 -22.26
CA SER A 44 -0.74 -43.67 -21.07
C SER A 44 0.25 -43.89 -19.92
N GLU A 45 0.89 -45.03 -19.86
CA GLU A 45 1.89 -45.35 -18.86
C GLU A 45 3.17 -45.81 -19.54
N LEU A 46 4.31 -45.24 -19.17
CA LEU A 46 5.58 -45.47 -19.80
C LEU A 46 6.65 -45.79 -18.74
N LYS A 47 7.21 -47.00 -18.77
CA LYS A 47 8.40 -47.35 -18.01
C LYS A 47 9.61 -47.39 -18.91
N ILE A 48 10.71 -46.73 -18.51
CA ILE A 48 11.97 -46.68 -19.26
C ILE A 48 13.10 -47.15 -18.37
N SER A 49 13.92 -48.06 -18.89
CA SER A 49 15.17 -48.54 -18.27
C SER A 49 16.36 -48.33 -19.20
N GLY A 50 17.56 -48.22 -18.62
CA GLY A 50 18.80 -48.05 -19.36
C GLY A 50 19.24 -46.60 -19.62
N PRO A 51 20.31 -46.38 -20.40
CA PRO A 51 20.96 -45.09 -20.55
C PRO A 51 20.20 -44.14 -21.48
N LEU A 52 19.98 -42.91 -21.04
CA LEU A 52 19.28 -41.86 -21.77
C LEU A 52 20.18 -40.64 -21.98
N ASN A 53 20.36 -40.21 -23.22
CA ASN A 53 21.06 -38.97 -23.55
C ASN A 53 20.10 -37.84 -23.98
N SER A 54 20.67 -36.71 -24.38
CA SER A 54 19.88 -35.51 -24.81
C SER A 54 18.92 -35.75 -25.97
N SER A 55 19.21 -36.73 -26.88
CA SER A 55 18.28 -37.06 -27.98
C SER A 55 17.09 -37.90 -27.49
N ASP A 56 17.34 -38.81 -26.55
CA ASP A 56 16.29 -39.60 -25.89
C ASP A 56 15.37 -38.71 -25.05
N ILE A 57 15.95 -37.73 -24.34
CA ILE A 57 15.19 -36.74 -23.57
C ILE A 57 14.28 -35.89 -24.47
N LYS A 58 14.80 -35.40 -25.60
CA LYS A 58 13.98 -34.66 -26.57
C LYS A 58 12.83 -35.51 -27.11
N PHE A 59 13.05 -36.77 -27.35
CA PHE A 59 12.00 -37.70 -27.79
C PHE A 59 10.96 -37.91 -26.67
N LEU A 60 11.42 -38.16 -25.43
CA LEU A 60 10.55 -38.31 -24.26
C LEU A 60 9.66 -37.06 -24.06
N GLN A 61 10.24 -35.88 -24.16
CA GLN A 61 9.50 -34.61 -24.10
C GLN A 61 8.41 -34.49 -25.16
N GLN A 62 8.65 -34.96 -26.39
CA GLN A 62 7.64 -34.93 -27.47
C GLN A 62 6.41 -35.80 -27.18
N ILE A 63 6.53 -36.84 -26.36
CA ILE A 63 5.41 -37.74 -26.06
C ILE A 63 4.73 -37.42 -24.72
N VAL A 64 5.45 -36.83 -23.76
CA VAL A 64 4.96 -36.54 -22.41
C VAL A 64 4.51 -35.06 -22.27
N CYS A 65 5.34 -34.10 -22.72
CA CYS A 65 5.10 -32.67 -22.54
C CYS A 65 4.14 -32.12 -23.63
N ARG A 66 2.88 -32.53 -23.55
CA ARG A 66 1.87 -32.12 -24.53
C ARG A 66 0.86 -31.19 -23.87
N THR A 67 0.68 -30.04 -24.50
CA THR A 67 -0.34 -29.06 -24.11
C THR A 67 -1.65 -29.31 -24.88
N LYS A 68 -2.76 -28.77 -24.36
CA LYS A 68 -4.06 -28.82 -25.07
C LYS A 68 -4.00 -28.31 -26.50
N ALA A 69 -3.09 -27.35 -26.81
CA ALA A 69 -2.91 -26.80 -28.15
C ALA A 69 -2.32 -27.80 -29.16
N ASN A 70 -1.58 -28.82 -28.67
CA ASN A 70 -0.87 -29.81 -29.48
C ASN A 70 -1.56 -31.17 -29.50
N GLU A 71 -2.63 -31.36 -28.73
CA GLU A 71 -3.40 -32.62 -28.69
C GLU A 71 -4.33 -32.72 -29.91
N LYS A 72 -4.28 -33.85 -30.59
CA LYS A 72 -5.26 -34.17 -31.64
C LYS A 72 -6.36 -35.07 -31.07
N LYS A 73 -7.58 -34.88 -31.56
CA LYS A 73 -8.73 -35.66 -31.08
C LYS A 73 -8.50 -37.17 -31.27
N GLY A 74 -8.59 -37.92 -30.17
CA GLY A 74 -8.42 -39.38 -30.15
C GLY A 74 -7.00 -39.87 -29.83
N GLU A 75 -6.03 -38.96 -29.60
CA GLU A 75 -4.69 -39.34 -29.10
C GLU A 75 -4.69 -39.47 -27.58
N VAL A 76 -4.03 -40.51 -27.08
CA VAL A 76 -3.79 -40.72 -25.65
C VAL A 76 -2.55 -39.94 -25.24
N VAL A 77 -2.58 -39.35 -24.05
CA VAL A 77 -1.45 -38.63 -23.45
C VAL A 77 -0.86 -39.44 -22.32
N VAL A 78 0.47 -39.45 -22.22
CA VAL A 78 1.17 -40.12 -21.13
C VAL A 78 0.86 -39.42 -19.81
N THR A 79 0.28 -40.17 -18.88
CA THR A 79 -0.10 -39.67 -17.53
C THR A 79 0.77 -40.24 -16.42
N SER A 80 1.53 -41.30 -16.71
CA SER A 80 2.45 -41.93 -15.75
C SER A 80 3.78 -42.28 -16.42
N VAL A 81 4.87 -41.90 -15.76
CA VAL A 81 6.24 -42.22 -16.23
C VAL A 81 7.01 -42.86 -15.08
N ASP A 82 7.65 -44.03 -15.35
CA ASP A 82 8.54 -44.70 -14.42
C ASP A 82 9.98 -44.70 -14.99
N LEU A 83 10.86 -43.97 -14.31
CA LEU A 83 12.29 -43.87 -14.63
C LEU A 83 13.18 -44.51 -13.56
N SER A 84 12.63 -45.36 -12.70
CA SER A 84 13.35 -45.95 -11.58
C SER A 84 14.62 -46.69 -11.99
N GLU A 85 14.67 -47.21 -13.22
CA GLU A 85 15.81 -47.97 -13.78
C GLU A 85 16.52 -47.18 -14.91
N ALA A 86 16.20 -45.92 -15.12
CA ALA A 86 16.82 -45.07 -16.13
C ALA A 86 18.12 -44.45 -15.59
N VAL A 87 19.11 -44.30 -16.48
CA VAL A 87 20.40 -43.66 -16.20
C VAL A 87 20.60 -42.49 -17.14
N PHE A 88 20.58 -41.28 -16.62
CA PHE A 88 20.84 -40.10 -17.44
C PHE A 88 22.32 -39.99 -17.75
N THR A 89 22.63 -39.54 -18.98
CA THR A 89 24.02 -39.46 -19.46
C THR A 89 24.29 -38.12 -20.12
N GLU A 90 25.51 -37.61 -19.97
CA GLU A 90 25.98 -36.36 -20.57
C GLU A 90 27.08 -36.61 -21.61
N GLY A 91 27.13 -35.66 -22.58
CA GLY A 91 28.14 -35.67 -23.62
C GLY A 91 28.01 -36.83 -24.63
N LYS A 92 28.90 -36.83 -25.63
CA LYS A 92 28.93 -37.90 -26.67
C LYS A 92 29.41 -39.24 -26.15
N ALA A 93 30.15 -39.24 -25.05
CA ALA A 93 30.70 -40.46 -24.44
C ALA A 93 29.69 -41.18 -23.53
N GLY A 94 28.49 -40.62 -23.30
CA GLY A 94 27.46 -41.24 -22.47
C GLY A 94 27.86 -41.40 -21.00
N ILE A 95 28.53 -40.40 -20.41
CA ILE A 95 28.94 -40.45 -19.01
C ILE A 95 27.69 -40.31 -18.14
N ALA A 96 27.49 -41.23 -17.21
CA ALA A 96 26.36 -41.19 -16.28
C ALA A 96 26.39 -39.91 -15.42
N THR A 97 25.24 -39.28 -15.24
CA THR A 97 25.03 -38.11 -14.34
C THR A 97 24.00 -38.44 -13.30
N THR A 98 24.15 -37.84 -12.12
CA THR A 98 23.17 -37.90 -11.03
C THR A 98 22.18 -36.74 -11.07
N LYS A 99 22.25 -35.85 -12.09
CA LYS A 99 21.34 -34.72 -12.27
C LYS A 99 20.25 -35.07 -13.25
N LEU A 100 19.00 -34.67 -12.92
CA LEU A 100 17.93 -34.68 -13.92
C LEU A 100 18.21 -33.59 -14.98
N PRO A 101 17.87 -33.82 -16.26
CA PRO A 101 17.99 -32.80 -17.28
C PRO A 101 17.10 -31.58 -16.96
N ASN A 102 17.60 -30.38 -17.26
CA ASN A 102 16.78 -29.16 -17.19
C ASN A 102 15.50 -29.32 -18.05
N SER A 103 14.40 -28.84 -17.52
CA SER A 103 13.09 -28.83 -18.20
C SER A 103 12.64 -30.24 -18.67
N LEU A 104 13.07 -31.32 -17.99
CA LEU A 104 12.78 -32.70 -18.42
C LEU A 104 11.30 -32.93 -18.71
N PHE A 105 10.41 -32.45 -17.85
CA PHE A 105 8.96 -32.56 -17.98
C PHE A 105 8.24 -31.19 -18.00
N SER A 106 8.96 -30.11 -18.31
CA SER A 106 8.34 -28.78 -18.39
C SER A 106 7.16 -28.80 -19.39
N GLY A 107 5.99 -28.34 -18.93
CA GLY A 107 4.76 -28.35 -19.72
C GLY A 107 4.06 -29.71 -19.86
N ALA A 108 4.43 -30.70 -19.08
CA ALA A 108 3.73 -31.99 -19.03
C ALA A 108 2.40 -31.88 -18.24
N GLU A 109 1.47 -31.06 -18.75
CA GLU A 109 0.22 -30.67 -18.05
C GLU A 109 -0.64 -31.86 -17.62
N LYS A 110 -0.52 -33.03 -18.26
CA LYS A 110 -1.33 -34.23 -18.01
C LYS A 110 -0.65 -35.29 -17.17
N LEU A 111 0.64 -35.06 -16.81
CA LEU A 111 1.41 -36.00 -16.00
C LEU A 111 0.82 -36.05 -14.58
N LEU A 112 0.34 -37.25 -14.17
CA LEU A 112 -0.27 -37.49 -12.87
C LEU A 112 0.75 -38.11 -11.89
N LYS A 113 1.67 -38.95 -12.40
CA LYS A 113 2.63 -39.71 -11.59
C LYS A 113 3.98 -39.83 -12.27
N ILE A 114 5.03 -39.70 -11.49
CA ILE A 114 6.40 -39.99 -11.89
C ILE A 114 7.13 -40.79 -10.82
N VAL A 115 7.96 -41.73 -11.24
CA VAL A 115 8.93 -42.43 -10.38
C VAL A 115 10.33 -42.06 -10.84
N LEU A 116 11.11 -41.49 -9.94
CA LEU A 116 12.46 -41.00 -10.22
C LEU A 116 13.54 -42.10 -9.97
N PRO A 117 14.68 -42.02 -10.65
CA PRO A 117 15.82 -42.89 -10.34
C PRO A 117 16.32 -42.66 -8.91
N PRO A 118 16.64 -43.70 -8.15
CA PRO A 118 17.00 -43.59 -6.72
C PRO A 118 18.38 -42.95 -6.47
N HIS A 119 19.19 -42.75 -7.49
CA HIS A 119 20.56 -42.26 -7.40
C HIS A 119 20.74 -40.78 -7.81
N ILE A 120 19.66 -40.08 -8.14
CA ILE A 120 19.75 -38.65 -8.52
C ILE A 120 20.06 -37.78 -7.30
N THR A 121 20.88 -36.75 -7.50
CA THR A 121 21.28 -35.80 -6.46
C THR A 121 20.63 -34.41 -6.65
N ASN A 122 20.21 -34.08 -7.89
CA ASN A 122 19.63 -32.79 -8.21
C ASN A 122 18.33 -32.97 -8.99
N ILE A 123 17.31 -32.21 -8.56
CA ILE A 123 16.14 -31.88 -9.38
C ILE A 123 16.44 -30.56 -10.05
N SER A 124 16.79 -30.64 -11.34
CA SER A 124 17.31 -29.48 -12.07
C SER A 124 16.26 -28.43 -12.41
N LYS A 125 16.74 -27.29 -12.88
CA LYS A 125 15.92 -26.11 -13.23
C LYS A 125 14.75 -26.47 -14.15
N ASN A 126 13.54 -25.96 -13.82
CA ASN A 126 12.30 -26.15 -14.58
C ASN A 126 11.91 -27.63 -14.80
N CYS A 127 12.46 -28.58 -14.04
CA CYS A 127 12.34 -30.01 -14.35
C CYS A 127 10.88 -30.48 -14.45
N PHE A 128 9.99 -29.97 -13.58
CA PHE A 128 8.55 -30.26 -13.54
C PHE A 128 7.70 -28.99 -13.67
N GLU A 129 8.25 -27.93 -14.27
CA GLU A 129 7.52 -26.70 -14.51
C GLU A 129 6.21 -26.98 -15.27
N ASP A 130 5.09 -26.39 -14.82
CA ASP A 130 3.76 -26.57 -15.42
C ASP A 130 3.29 -28.04 -15.53
N CYS A 131 3.74 -28.92 -14.66
CA CYS A 131 3.13 -30.25 -14.49
C CYS A 131 1.81 -30.11 -13.71
N LYS A 132 0.81 -29.44 -14.31
CA LYS A 132 -0.42 -29.00 -13.65
C LYS A 132 -1.25 -30.10 -13.00
N SER A 133 -1.17 -31.32 -13.52
CA SER A 133 -1.94 -32.45 -13.00
C SER A 133 -1.16 -33.35 -12.03
N LEU A 134 0.13 -33.07 -11.77
CA LEU A 134 0.96 -33.86 -10.88
C LEU A 134 0.42 -33.79 -9.44
N LEU A 135 -0.03 -34.95 -8.90
CA LEU A 135 -0.67 -35.01 -7.58
C LEU A 135 0.32 -35.16 -6.43
N SER A 136 1.37 -35.96 -6.65
CA SER A 136 2.44 -36.21 -5.69
C SER A 136 3.70 -36.71 -6.42
N ILE A 137 4.83 -36.54 -5.78
CA ILE A 137 6.11 -37.06 -6.23
C ILE A 137 6.94 -37.52 -5.01
N ASP A 138 7.55 -38.69 -5.11
CA ASP A 138 8.50 -39.15 -4.12
C ASP A 138 9.92 -38.72 -4.54
N ILE A 139 10.50 -37.81 -3.78
CA ILE A 139 11.87 -37.33 -4.00
C ILE A 139 12.83 -38.34 -3.36
N PRO A 140 13.79 -38.92 -4.12
CA PRO A 140 14.78 -39.84 -3.56
C PRO A 140 15.62 -39.20 -2.45
N SER A 141 15.98 -39.98 -1.42
CA SER A 141 16.79 -39.51 -0.28
C SER A 141 18.19 -39.04 -0.67
N SER A 142 18.68 -39.41 -1.86
CA SER A 142 19.94 -38.95 -2.43
C SER A 142 19.95 -37.52 -2.93
N VAL A 143 18.76 -36.88 -3.03
CA VAL A 143 18.65 -35.51 -3.53
C VAL A 143 19.14 -34.50 -2.49
N THR A 144 20.08 -33.65 -2.92
CA THR A 144 20.69 -32.58 -2.11
C THR A 144 20.31 -31.18 -2.60
N GLU A 145 19.82 -31.07 -3.85
CA GLU A 145 19.44 -29.79 -4.44
C GLU A 145 18.12 -29.89 -5.21
N ILE A 146 17.23 -28.93 -4.98
CA ILE A 146 16.05 -28.64 -5.79
C ILE A 146 16.29 -27.24 -6.40
N GLU A 147 16.53 -27.21 -7.71
CA GLU A 147 16.92 -25.97 -8.39
C GLU A 147 15.72 -25.06 -8.67
N SER A 148 15.99 -23.86 -9.19
CA SER A 148 14.96 -22.84 -9.44
C SER A 148 13.86 -23.35 -10.36
N GLN A 149 12.59 -22.99 -10.03
CA GLN A 149 11.40 -23.31 -10.83
C GLN A 149 11.16 -24.83 -11.00
N ALA A 150 11.77 -25.68 -10.17
CA ALA A 150 11.73 -27.13 -10.34
C ALA A 150 10.30 -27.70 -10.36
N PHE A 151 9.37 -27.14 -9.57
CA PHE A 151 7.96 -27.53 -9.49
C PHE A 151 7.01 -26.33 -9.71
N GLN A 152 7.49 -25.25 -10.35
CA GLN A 152 6.66 -24.09 -10.65
C GLN A 152 5.41 -24.51 -11.44
N GLY A 153 4.23 -24.01 -11.05
CA GLY A 153 2.99 -24.32 -11.76
C GLY A 153 2.47 -25.75 -11.59
N CYS A 154 2.99 -26.54 -10.64
CA CYS A 154 2.41 -27.84 -10.28
C CYS A 154 1.10 -27.64 -9.50
N GLU A 155 0.07 -27.16 -10.17
CA GLU A 155 -1.17 -26.66 -9.55
C GLU A 155 -1.91 -27.71 -8.71
N SER A 156 -1.80 -29.00 -9.06
CA SER A 156 -2.47 -30.11 -8.37
C SER A 156 -1.62 -30.81 -7.31
N LEU A 157 -0.37 -30.38 -7.09
CA LEU A 157 0.54 -30.99 -6.12
C LEU A 157 0.03 -30.73 -4.69
N VAL A 158 -0.50 -31.77 -4.05
CA VAL A 158 -1.13 -31.65 -2.71
C VAL A 158 -0.11 -31.71 -1.58
N ALA A 159 0.90 -32.55 -1.72
CA ALA A 159 1.94 -32.76 -0.73
C ALA A 159 3.25 -33.18 -1.40
N ILE A 160 4.35 -32.78 -0.81
CA ILE A 160 5.70 -33.18 -1.19
C ILE A 160 6.55 -33.32 0.08
N SER A 161 7.39 -34.35 0.14
CA SER A 161 8.38 -34.54 1.21
C SER A 161 9.76 -34.17 0.69
N ILE A 162 10.40 -33.19 1.31
CA ILE A 162 11.76 -32.79 0.97
C ILE A 162 12.72 -33.62 1.83
N PRO A 163 13.69 -34.36 1.23
CA PRO A 163 14.67 -35.11 1.98
C PRO A 163 15.52 -34.25 2.92
N SER A 164 15.95 -34.84 4.06
CA SER A 164 16.76 -34.14 5.07
C SER A 164 18.10 -33.62 4.56
N ASP A 165 18.65 -34.26 3.54
CA ASP A 165 19.96 -33.94 2.97
C ASP A 165 19.92 -32.79 1.96
N VAL A 166 18.73 -32.26 1.67
CA VAL A 166 18.58 -31.07 0.80
C VAL A 166 19.15 -29.84 1.49
N THR A 167 20.09 -29.20 0.80
CA THR A 167 20.77 -27.98 1.27
C THR A 167 20.35 -26.72 0.52
N VAL A 168 19.83 -26.88 -0.70
CA VAL A 168 19.42 -25.76 -1.59
C VAL A 168 18.02 -26.02 -2.12
N ILE A 169 17.17 -25.00 -1.98
CA ILE A 169 15.87 -24.89 -2.67
C ILE A 169 15.89 -23.56 -3.41
N GLY A 170 15.87 -23.62 -4.74
CA GLY A 170 15.99 -22.47 -5.61
C GLY A 170 14.77 -21.54 -5.59
N SER A 171 14.93 -20.35 -6.15
CA SER A 171 13.83 -19.39 -6.30
C SER A 171 12.71 -19.99 -7.15
N GLU A 172 11.44 -19.62 -6.82
CA GLU A 172 10.25 -20.06 -7.55
C GLU A 172 10.04 -21.59 -7.58
N ALA A 173 10.78 -22.34 -6.72
CA ALA A 173 10.80 -23.80 -6.80
C ALA A 173 9.41 -24.44 -6.67
N PHE A 174 8.50 -23.83 -5.91
CA PHE A 174 7.12 -24.27 -5.69
C PHE A 174 6.10 -23.16 -6.00
N GLU A 175 6.48 -22.15 -6.80
CA GLU A 175 5.55 -21.09 -7.19
C GLU A 175 4.32 -21.68 -7.88
N ASP A 176 3.14 -21.14 -7.58
CA ASP A 176 1.84 -21.61 -8.10
C ASP A 176 1.53 -23.10 -7.87
N CYS A 177 2.09 -23.72 -6.85
CA CYS A 177 1.63 -25.02 -6.35
C CYS A 177 0.31 -24.82 -5.56
N LYS A 178 -0.77 -24.50 -6.26
CA LYS A 178 -2.04 -24.00 -5.68
C LYS A 178 -2.70 -24.96 -4.70
N ALA A 179 -2.54 -26.29 -4.90
CA ALA A 179 -3.12 -27.31 -4.05
C ALA A 179 -2.24 -27.73 -2.87
N LEU A 180 -0.98 -27.26 -2.80
CA LEU A 180 -0.03 -27.63 -1.75
C LEU A 180 -0.55 -27.16 -0.39
N LYS A 181 -0.74 -28.10 0.56
CA LYS A 181 -1.33 -27.82 1.87
C LYS A 181 -0.32 -27.57 2.96
N SER A 182 0.78 -28.31 2.94
CA SER A 182 1.82 -28.21 3.95
C SER A 182 3.18 -28.55 3.37
N ILE A 183 4.22 -27.97 3.96
CA ILE A 183 5.60 -28.27 3.60
C ILE A 183 6.50 -28.16 4.83
N GLU A 184 7.52 -29.03 4.90
CA GLU A 184 8.60 -28.92 5.86
C GLU A 184 9.91 -28.62 5.11
N ILE A 185 10.59 -27.55 5.52
CA ILE A 185 11.89 -27.15 5.01
C ILE A 185 12.95 -27.75 5.92
N PRO A 186 13.86 -28.59 5.39
CA PRO A 186 14.87 -29.32 6.19
C PRO A 186 15.88 -28.41 6.88
N GLU A 187 16.50 -28.92 7.93
CA GLU A 187 17.49 -28.21 8.77
C GLU A 187 18.72 -27.71 8.00
N ASN A 188 19.10 -28.41 6.94
CA ASN A 188 20.28 -28.06 6.13
C ASN A 188 20.05 -26.89 5.16
N VAL A 189 18.80 -26.47 4.92
CA VAL A 189 18.45 -25.31 4.08
C VAL A 189 18.77 -24.06 4.86
N LYS A 190 19.61 -23.19 4.30
CA LYS A 190 20.09 -21.94 4.94
C LYS A 190 19.41 -20.67 4.41
N GLU A 191 18.70 -20.76 3.30
CA GLU A 191 18.01 -19.61 2.67
C GLU A 191 16.63 -20.01 2.17
N ILE A 192 15.67 -19.15 2.38
CA ILE A 192 14.35 -19.18 1.72
C ILE A 192 14.42 -18.23 0.53
N GLY A 193 14.44 -18.79 -0.68
CA GLY A 193 14.60 -18.06 -1.93
C GLY A 193 13.43 -17.12 -2.24
N ASN A 194 13.61 -16.29 -3.28
CA ASN A 194 12.54 -15.42 -3.75
C ASN A 194 11.41 -16.27 -4.36
N GLN A 195 10.15 -15.85 -4.14
CA GLN A 195 8.94 -16.40 -4.75
C GLN A 195 8.76 -17.91 -4.54
N ILE A 196 9.46 -18.50 -3.58
CA ILE A 196 9.54 -19.97 -3.43
C ILE A 196 8.16 -20.63 -3.29
N PHE A 197 7.20 -19.98 -2.60
CA PHE A 197 5.81 -20.45 -2.43
C PHE A 197 4.80 -19.41 -2.91
N ASN A 198 5.19 -18.46 -3.77
CA ASN A 198 4.26 -17.48 -4.31
C ASN A 198 3.07 -18.20 -4.99
N GLY A 199 1.85 -17.79 -4.67
CA GLY A 199 0.66 -18.38 -5.27
C GLY A 199 0.24 -19.75 -4.75
N CYS A 200 0.89 -20.28 -3.69
CA CYS A 200 0.47 -21.51 -3.02
C CYS A 200 -0.80 -21.28 -2.17
N LYS A 201 -1.94 -21.10 -2.83
CA LYS A 201 -3.19 -20.62 -2.20
C LYS A 201 -3.73 -21.50 -1.09
N SER A 202 -3.51 -22.82 -1.17
CA SER A 202 -3.99 -23.79 -0.18
C SER A 202 -3.00 -24.05 0.95
N LEU A 203 -1.80 -23.43 0.91
CA LEU A 203 -0.76 -23.63 1.89
C LEU A 203 -1.20 -23.08 3.25
N CYS A 204 -1.44 -23.97 4.21
CA CYS A 204 -1.92 -23.60 5.54
C CYS A 204 -0.90 -23.85 6.66
N SER A 205 0.16 -24.63 6.39
CA SER A 205 1.20 -24.96 7.38
C SER A 205 2.56 -25.02 6.72
N VAL A 206 3.52 -24.30 7.30
CA VAL A 206 4.94 -24.31 6.90
C VAL A 206 5.77 -24.50 8.15
N SER A 207 6.71 -25.45 8.09
CA SER A 207 7.70 -25.69 9.15
C SER A 207 9.10 -25.44 8.58
N ILE A 208 9.83 -24.48 9.10
CA ILE A 208 11.20 -24.16 8.72
C ILE A 208 12.10 -24.67 9.85
N LYS A 209 12.89 -25.73 9.59
CA LYS A 209 13.78 -26.33 10.59
C LYS A 209 15.19 -25.75 10.55
N GLY A 210 15.57 -25.13 9.44
CA GLY A 210 16.91 -24.57 9.23
C GLY A 210 17.12 -23.21 9.87
N ASN A 211 18.38 -22.86 10.13
CA ASN A 211 18.80 -21.54 10.60
C ASN A 211 18.82 -20.56 9.43
N VAL A 212 17.64 -20.05 9.08
CA VAL A 212 17.44 -19.09 8.01
C VAL A 212 17.52 -17.67 8.56
N ASN A 213 18.39 -16.84 8.00
CA ASN A 213 18.57 -15.46 8.47
C ASN A 213 17.80 -14.41 7.64
N LYS A 214 17.24 -14.81 6.49
CA LYS A 214 16.46 -13.94 5.61
C LYS A 214 15.37 -14.72 4.89
N LEU A 215 14.16 -14.17 4.85
CA LEU A 215 13.13 -14.59 3.90
C LEU A 215 13.26 -13.80 2.60
N GLY A 216 13.24 -14.51 1.48
CA GLY A 216 13.29 -13.91 0.14
C GLY A 216 12.09 -13.03 -0.17
N ASN A 217 12.21 -12.22 -1.22
CA ASN A 217 11.08 -11.43 -1.69
C ASN A 217 9.97 -12.35 -2.20
N GLU A 218 8.71 -11.98 -1.90
CA GLU A 218 7.53 -12.72 -2.34
C GLU A 218 7.51 -14.20 -1.90
N ALA A 219 8.29 -14.57 -0.87
CA ALA A 219 8.48 -15.97 -0.49
C ALA A 219 7.18 -16.73 -0.23
N PHE A 220 6.18 -16.08 0.39
CA PHE A 220 4.84 -16.60 0.69
C PHE A 220 3.72 -15.71 0.13
N ARG A 221 4.02 -14.93 -0.90
CA ARG A 221 3.01 -14.04 -1.50
C ARG A 221 1.80 -14.85 -1.97
N ASN A 222 0.59 -14.34 -1.70
CA ASN A 222 -0.67 -15.01 -2.05
C ASN A 222 -0.86 -16.43 -1.49
N CYS A 223 -0.21 -16.77 -0.38
CA CYS A 223 -0.54 -17.95 0.41
C CYS A 223 -1.83 -17.67 1.20
N GLU A 224 -2.95 -17.61 0.50
CA GLU A 224 -4.23 -17.10 1.03
C GLU A 224 -4.73 -17.88 2.25
N SER A 225 -4.41 -19.17 2.37
CA SER A 225 -4.83 -20.06 3.47
C SER A 225 -3.85 -20.12 4.64
N LEU A 226 -2.69 -19.44 4.56
CA LEU A 226 -1.66 -19.48 5.60
C LEU A 226 -2.17 -18.75 6.84
N ALA A 227 -2.52 -19.51 7.88
CA ALA A 227 -3.09 -18.96 9.12
C ALA A 227 -2.05 -18.61 10.17
N SER A 228 -0.93 -19.33 10.19
CA SER A 228 0.21 -19.09 11.06
C SER A 228 1.49 -19.68 10.45
N ILE A 229 2.63 -19.15 10.88
CA ILE A 229 3.94 -19.67 10.51
C ILE A 229 4.91 -19.47 11.69
N SER A 230 5.75 -20.46 11.95
CA SER A 230 6.87 -20.33 12.88
C SER A 230 8.10 -19.91 12.11
N LEU A 231 8.67 -18.76 12.49
CA LEU A 231 9.90 -18.25 11.90
C LEU A 231 11.13 -18.74 12.66
N PRO A 232 12.28 -18.94 11.99
CA PRO A 232 13.53 -19.35 12.66
C PRO A 232 14.07 -18.22 13.55
N ASP A 233 14.67 -18.58 14.70
CA ASP A 233 15.17 -17.62 15.70
C ASP A 233 16.28 -16.68 15.18
N ASP A 234 17.05 -17.14 14.18
CA ASP A 234 18.13 -16.37 13.56
C ASP A 234 17.66 -15.38 12.48
N LEU A 235 16.35 -15.28 12.22
CA LEU A 235 15.81 -14.43 11.16
C LEU A 235 16.08 -12.95 11.46
N LYS A 236 16.76 -12.26 10.54
CA LYS A 236 17.11 -10.84 10.64
C LYS A 236 16.19 -9.95 9.80
N SER A 237 15.75 -10.44 8.63
CA SER A 237 14.94 -9.62 7.74
C SER A 237 13.89 -10.43 6.98
N ILE A 238 12.78 -9.74 6.73
CA ILE A 238 11.67 -10.22 5.89
C ILE A 238 11.71 -9.44 4.58
N GLY A 239 11.77 -10.14 3.45
CA GLY A 239 11.84 -9.55 2.10
C GLY A 239 10.59 -8.77 1.71
N SER A 240 10.69 -8.03 0.62
CA SER A 240 9.54 -7.30 0.06
C SER A 240 8.45 -8.29 -0.39
N ASP A 241 7.19 -7.91 -0.18
CA ASP A 241 6.00 -8.71 -0.53
C ASP A 241 6.00 -10.14 0.08
N ALA A 242 6.85 -10.43 1.08
CA ALA A 242 7.09 -11.81 1.54
C ALA A 242 5.82 -12.54 1.99
N PHE A 243 4.87 -11.85 2.65
CA PHE A 243 3.57 -12.37 3.07
C PHE A 243 2.40 -11.61 2.45
N ARG A 244 2.65 -10.83 1.37
CA ARG A 244 1.59 -10.07 0.72
C ARG A 244 0.43 -10.97 0.30
N GLY A 245 -0.80 -10.60 0.67
CA GLY A 245 -1.99 -11.37 0.32
C GLY A 245 -2.17 -12.66 1.11
N CYS A 246 -1.46 -12.86 2.24
CA CYS A 246 -1.73 -13.93 3.20
C CYS A 246 -2.99 -13.59 4.02
N LYS A 247 -4.15 -13.68 3.39
CA LYS A 247 -5.43 -13.17 3.91
C LYS A 247 -5.87 -13.83 5.21
N SER A 248 -5.46 -15.07 5.45
CA SER A 248 -5.84 -15.86 6.64
C SER A 248 -4.83 -15.73 7.79
N LEU A 249 -3.69 -15.05 7.59
CA LEU A 249 -2.63 -14.89 8.61
C LEU A 249 -3.16 -14.01 9.75
N LYS A 250 -3.33 -14.61 10.94
CA LYS A 250 -3.90 -13.93 12.11
C LYS A 250 -2.85 -13.35 13.04
N GLU A 251 -1.76 -14.05 13.19
CA GLU A 251 -0.64 -13.64 14.02
C GLU A 251 0.67 -14.19 13.46
N ILE A 252 1.74 -13.48 13.73
CA ILE A 252 3.10 -13.89 13.43
C ILE A 252 4.03 -13.40 14.53
N ALA A 253 4.80 -14.32 15.10
CA ALA A 253 5.83 -13.97 16.08
C ALA A 253 7.12 -13.68 15.33
N LEU A 254 7.59 -12.43 15.41
CA LEU A 254 8.89 -12.06 14.87
C LEU A 254 9.99 -12.44 15.88
N PRO A 255 11.07 -13.11 15.45
CA PRO A 255 12.23 -13.37 16.29
C PRO A 255 12.88 -12.06 16.79
N GLU A 256 13.51 -12.09 17.98
CA GLU A 256 14.15 -10.91 18.58
C GLU A 256 15.23 -10.28 17.70
N ASN A 257 15.86 -11.07 16.84
CA ASN A 257 16.90 -10.60 15.92
C ASN A 257 16.36 -9.96 14.63
N THR A 258 15.03 -9.98 14.43
CA THR A 258 14.43 -9.37 13.24
C THR A 258 14.39 -7.86 13.39
N ASP A 259 15.13 -7.15 12.56
CA ASP A 259 15.25 -5.69 12.60
C ASP A 259 14.71 -4.97 11.36
N GLU A 260 14.38 -5.72 10.28
CA GLU A 260 13.91 -5.14 9.02
C GLU A 260 12.72 -5.91 8.41
N ILE A 261 11.69 -5.16 8.05
CA ILE A 261 10.54 -5.60 7.25
C ILE A 261 10.57 -4.85 5.91
N GLY A 262 10.55 -5.59 4.79
CA GLY A 262 10.58 -5.07 3.43
C GLY A 262 9.30 -4.36 3.00
N ASN A 263 9.32 -3.77 1.81
CA ASN A 263 8.16 -3.10 1.24
C ASN A 263 7.01 -4.09 1.03
N SER A 264 5.78 -3.68 1.31
CA SER A 264 4.56 -4.48 1.12
C SER A 264 4.60 -5.88 1.76
N ALA A 265 5.50 -6.11 2.73
CA ALA A 265 5.77 -7.47 3.23
C ALA A 265 4.53 -8.16 3.82
N PHE A 266 3.60 -7.41 4.42
CA PHE A 266 2.32 -7.89 4.97
C PHE A 266 1.12 -7.18 4.32
N GLU A 267 1.28 -6.56 3.15
CA GLU A 267 0.19 -5.90 2.44
C GLU A 267 -0.95 -6.90 2.19
N ASP A 268 -2.18 -6.46 2.43
CA ASP A 268 -3.40 -7.29 2.25
C ASP A 268 -3.48 -8.53 3.18
N CYS A 269 -2.73 -8.53 4.31
CA CYS A 269 -2.91 -9.51 5.39
C CYS A 269 -4.13 -9.13 6.25
N LYS A 270 -5.33 -9.29 5.67
CA LYS A 270 -6.59 -8.74 6.23
C LYS A 270 -6.94 -9.25 7.62
N SER A 271 -6.53 -10.48 7.95
CA SER A 271 -6.84 -11.12 9.23
C SER A 271 -5.76 -10.90 10.30
N LEU A 272 -4.66 -10.20 9.98
CA LEU A 272 -3.57 -9.98 10.93
C LEU A 272 -4.05 -9.07 12.06
N GLU A 273 -4.19 -9.64 13.27
CA GLU A 273 -4.71 -8.98 14.46
C GLU A 273 -3.61 -8.40 15.33
N ARG A 274 -2.48 -9.11 15.41
CA ARG A 274 -1.34 -8.77 16.28
C ARG A 274 0.00 -9.11 15.63
N ILE A 275 0.96 -8.24 15.85
CA ILE A 275 2.37 -8.42 15.51
C ILE A 275 3.22 -7.60 16.47
N ASP A 276 4.28 -8.20 17.01
CA ASP A 276 5.25 -7.49 17.84
C ASP A 276 6.31 -6.83 16.96
N LEU A 277 6.39 -5.50 17.02
CA LEU A 277 7.30 -4.68 16.22
C LEU A 277 8.38 -3.98 17.08
N THR A 278 8.48 -4.30 18.38
CA THR A 278 9.32 -3.57 19.34
C THR A 278 10.79 -3.54 18.96
N ASN A 279 11.33 -4.60 18.35
CA ASN A 279 12.73 -4.69 17.96
C ASN A 279 13.06 -4.12 16.57
N LEU A 280 12.06 -3.73 15.78
CA LEU A 280 12.27 -3.29 14.41
C LEU A 280 12.96 -1.93 14.33
N GLN A 281 13.96 -1.85 13.46
CA GLN A 281 14.63 -0.61 13.10
C GLN A 281 14.10 -0.03 11.78
N LYS A 282 13.63 -0.89 10.87
CA LYS A 282 13.16 -0.49 9.54
C LYS A 282 11.87 -1.18 9.16
N ILE A 283 10.90 -0.39 8.73
CA ILE A 283 9.63 -0.83 8.13
C ILE A 283 9.53 -0.21 6.74
N GLY A 284 9.37 -1.06 5.72
CA GLY A 284 9.26 -0.66 4.32
C GLY A 284 7.97 0.07 3.97
N SER A 285 7.91 0.61 2.77
CA SER A 285 6.70 1.25 2.25
C SER A 285 5.58 0.23 2.10
N ASN A 286 4.35 0.63 2.45
CA ASN A 286 3.14 -0.19 2.39
C ASN A 286 3.24 -1.52 3.17
N ALA A 287 4.19 -1.65 4.09
CA ALA A 287 4.51 -2.93 4.73
C ALA A 287 3.29 -3.62 5.37
N PHE A 288 2.34 -2.85 5.91
CA PHE A 288 1.09 -3.33 6.52
C PHE A 288 -0.15 -2.71 5.86
N GLU A 289 -0.05 -2.22 4.61
CA GLU A 289 -1.21 -1.66 3.90
C GLU A 289 -2.34 -2.69 3.85
N GLU A 290 -3.59 -2.25 4.13
CA GLU A 290 -4.80 -3.09 4.14
C GLU A 290 -4.83 -4.20 5.23
N CYS A 291 -3.99 -4.12 6.28
CA CYS A 291 -4.08 -4.99 7.45
C CYS A 291 -5.28 -4.54 8.33
N LYS A 292 -6.49 -4.85 7.88
CA LYS A 292 -7.74 -4.30 8.43
C LYS A 292 -8.10 -4.78 9.83
N SER A 293 -7.51 -5.87 10.30
CA SER A 293 -7.76 -6.42 11.64
C SER A 293 -6.70 -6.03 12.67
N LEU A 294 -5.61 -5.37 12.25
CA LEU A 294 -4.53 -4.97 13.16
C LEU A 294 -5.03 -3.91 14.14
N THR A 295 -4.94 -4.18 15.45
CA THR A 295 -5.62 -3.37 16.48
C THR A 295 -4.72 -2.38 17.20
N ALA A 296 -3.46 -2.73 17.43
CA ALA A 296 -2.50 -1.86 18.10
C ALA A 296 -1.07 -2.12 17.60
N VAL A 297 -0.23 -1.09 17.68
CA VAL A 297 1.17 -1.15 17.25
C VAL A 297 2.04 -0.43 18.28
N THR A 298 3.10 -1.11 18.75
CA THR A 298 4.19 -0.52 19.55
C THR A 298 5.51 -0.79 18.87
N ILE A 299 6.34 0.25 18.69
CA ILE A 299 7.64 0.19 18.05
C ILE A 299 8.62 1.03 18.86
N GLU A 300 9.70 0.42 19.38
CA GLU A 300 10.61 1.10 20.32
C GLU A 300 11.92 1.57 19.69
N LYS A 301 12.36 0.94 18.59
CA LYS A 301 13.71 1.15 18.04
C LYS A 301 13.74 1.72 16.62
N LEU A 302 12.60 2.25 16.15
CA LEU A 302 12.42 2.61 14.76
C LEU A 302 13.34 3.77 14.33
N SER A 303 14.04 3.57 13.22
CA SER A 303 14.87 4.59 12.55
C SER A 303 14.37 4.92 11.13
N LYS A 304 13.56 4.04 10.53
CA LYS A 304 12.99 4.25 9.21
C LYS A 304 11.59 3.66 9.10
N LEU A 305 10.64 4.50 8.67
CA LEU A 305 9.25 4.13 8.41
C LEU A 305 8.89 4.52 6.97
N GLY A 306 8.50 3.55 6.15
CA GLY A 306 8.17 3.78 4.74
C GLY A 306 6.82 4.47 4.54
N SER A 307 6.64 5.09 3.38
CA SER A 307 5.37 5.69 2.98
C SER A 307 4.26 4.63 2.96
N GLY A 308 3.07 4.99 3.44
CA GLY A 308 1.92 4.09 3.44
C GLY A 308 2.06 2.87 4.36
N ALA A 309 3.05 2.82 5.26
CA ALA A 309 3.37 1.61 6.02
C ALA A 309 2.17 0.97 6.73
N PHE A 310 1.23 1.78 7.25
CA PHE A 310 -0.02 1.32 7.91
C PHE A 310 -1.28 1.85 7.20
N LYS A 311 -1.18 2.14 5.91
CA LYS A 311 -2.29 2.68 5.14
C LYS A 311 -3.49 1.72 5.15
N ASN A 312 -4.69 2.27 5.42
CA ASN A 312 -5.95 1.53 5.51
C ASN A 312 -5.99 0.42 6.59
N CYS A 313 -5.15 0.50 7.62
CA CYS A 313 -5.27 -0.34 8.81
C CYS A 313 -6.44 0.17 9.68
N SER A 314 -7.66 -0.11 9.23
CA SER A 314 -8.87 0.54 9.76
C SER A 314 -9.23 0.18 11.21
N ALA A 315 -8.72 -0.94 11.75
CA ALA A 315 -8.99 -1.36 13.12
C ALA A 315 -7.96 -0.84 14.15
N ILE A 316 -6.84 -0.25 13.71
CA ILE A 316 -5.84 0.28 14.66
C ILE A 316 -6.47 1.38 15.51
N THR A 317 -6.43 1.21 16.83
CA THR A 317 -6.93 2.18 17.80
C THR A 317 -5.83 3.02 18.42
N THR A 318 -4.65 2.45 18.64
CA THR A 318 -3.51 3.12 19.26
C THR A 318 -2.20 2.78 18.58
N ILE A 319 -1.31 3.75 18.48
CA ILE A 319 0.03 3.60 17.94
C ILE A 319 1.01 4.26 18.92
N ASN A 320 2.05 3.53 19.33
CA ASN A 320 3.16 4.09 20.07
C ASN A 320 4.45 3.91 19.26
N ILE A 321 5.08 5.01 18.86
CA ILE A 321 6.34 5.01 18.12
C ILE A 321 7.40 5.70 18.94
N GLU A 322 8.44 4.93 19.28
CA GLU A 322 9.67 5.43 19.89
C GLU A 322 10.83 5.24 18.91
N GLY A 323 12.00 5.76 19.23
CA GLY A 323 13.18 5.66 18.38
C GLY A 323 13.63 7.00 17.82
N SER A 324 14.30 6.98 16.67
CA SER A 324 15.00 8.15 16.10
C SER A 324 14.46 8.59 14.74
N LEU A 325 13.15 8.42 14.51
CA LEU A 325 12.51 8.93 13.29
C LEU A 325 12.57 10.45 13.25
N ASP A 326 12.83 11.02 12.08
CA ASP A 326 12.74 12.45 11.81
C ASP A 326 11.58 12.84 10.90
N GLU A 327 10.87 11.88 10.31
CA GLU A 327 9.68 12.15 9.50
C GLU A 327 8.59 11.06 9.64
N ILE A 328 7.34 11.48 9.53
CA ILE A 328 6.21 10.61 9.22
C ILE A 328 5.93 10.74 7.74
N ASN A 329 6.25 9.71 7.00
CA ASN A 329 6.17 9.68 5.54
C ASN A 329 4.74 9.80 5.00
N SER A 330 4.62 10.10 3.71
CA SER A 330 3.32 10.26 3.05
C SER A 330 2.44 9.02 3.18
N ASN A 331 1.13 9.25 3.43
CA ASN A 331 0.12 8.21 3.58
C ASN A 331 0.37 7.18 4.69
N THR A 332 1.34 7.37 5.58
CA THR A 332 1.74 6.35 6.57
C THR A 332 0.56 5.78 7.35
N PHE A 333 -0.36 6.63 7.81
CA PHE A 333 -1.56 6.26 8.55
C PHE A 333 -2.85 6.64 7.82
N PHE A 334 -2.77 6.84 6.49
CA PHE A 334 -3.96 7.15 5.69
C PHE A 334 -5.05 6.10 5.91
N GLY A 335 -6.26 6.55 6.25
CA GLY A 335 -7.40 5.65 6.39
C GLY A 335 -7.39 4.76 7.64
N CYS A 336 -6.54 5.03 8.65
CA CYS A 336 -6.63 4.42 9.97
C CYS A 336 -7.85 4.99 10.72
N THR A 337 -9.04 4.59 10.30
CA THR A 337 -10.32 5.23 10.70
C THR A 337 -10.64 5.09 12.18
N SER A 338 -10.15 4.04 12.86
CA SER A 338 -10.36 3.80 14.28
C SER A 338 -9.25 4.38 15.18
N LEU A 339 -8.19 4.98 14.61
CA LEU A 339 -7.07 5.52 15.37
C LEU A 339 -7.55 6.66 16.27
N THR A 340 -7.50 6.45 17.59
CA THR A 340 -7.91 7.45 18.60
C THR A 340 -6.75 8.26 19.13
N SER A 341 -5.57 7.63 19.25
CA SER A 341 -4.36 8.28 19.78
C SER A 341 -3.09 7.72 19.15
N ILE A 342 -2.08 8.57 19.04
CA ILE A 342 -0.75 8.21 18.59
C ILE A 342 0.31 8.99 19.38
N THR A 343 1.36 8.29 19.80
CA THR A 343 2.58 8.89 20.37
C THR A 343 3.65 8.96 19.29
N LEU A 344 4.22 10.14 19.07
CA LEU A 344 5.28 10.38 18.09
C LEU A 344 6.61 10.68 18.79
N PRO A 345 7.76 10.24 18.23
CA PRO A 345 9.07 10.60 18.74
C PRO A 345 9.29 12.13 18.77
N ALA A 346 9.98 12.61 19.79
CA ALA A 346 10.34 14.04 19.91
C ALA A 346 11.29 14.53 18.79
N THR A 347 11.83 13.62 18.00
CA THR A 347 12.76 13.88 16.89
C THR A 347 12.08 14.25 15.56
N ILE A 348 10.75 14.04 15.45
CA ILE A 348 10.00 14.28 14.20
C ILE A 348 10.08 15.75 13.79
N LYS A 349 10.58 15.98 12.59
CA LYS A 349 10.68 17.27 11.93
C LYS A 349 9.58 17.51 10.90
N ASP A 350 9.17 16.46 10.19
CA ASP A 350 8.23 16.59 9.09
C ASP A 350 7.11 15.55 9.19
N ILE A 351 5.88 16.01 9.03
CA ILE A 351 4.69 15.18 8.77
C ILE A 351 4.36 15.40 7.31
N GLU A 352 4.51 14.35 6.50
CA GLU A 352 4.38 14.41 5.06
C GLU A 352 2.93 14.36 4.57
N ASN A 353 2.73 14.42 3.24
CA ASN A 353 1.40 14.56 2.63
C ASN A 353 0.49 13.38 2.99
N SER A 354 -0.77 13.68 3.32
CA SER A 354 -1.82 12.70 3.65
C SER A 354 -1.45 11.72 4.77
N ALA A 355 -0.44 12.04 5.60
CA ALA A 355 0.10 11.11 6.61
C ALA A 355 -0.97 10.57 7.57
N PHE A 356 -1.96 11.38 7.94
CA PHE A 356 -3.11 11.05 8.80
C PHE A 356 -4.46 11.30 8.12
N GLU A 357 -4.48 11.43 6.79
CA GLU A 357 -5.74 11.66 6.07
C GLU A 357 -6.76 10.57 6.39
N LYS A 358 -7.99 10.96 6.72
CA LYS A 358 -9.09 10.04 7.11
C LYS A 358 -8.87 9.26 8.41
N CYS A 359 -8.00 9.72 9.32
CA CYS A 359 -7.97 9.23 10.70
C CYS A 359 -9.19 9.80 11.45
N GLN A 360 -10.37 9.26 11.16
CA GLN A 360 -11.66 9.86 11.57
C GLN A 360 -11.88 9.89 13.07
N SER A 361 -11.30 8.93 13.80
CA SER A 361 -11.45 8.82 15.26
C SER A 361 -10.36 9.55 16.05
N LEU A 362 -9.34 10.13 15.38
CA LEU A 362 -8.25 10.83 16.04
C LEU A 362 -8.78 12.09 16.74
N THR A 363 -8.74 12.10 18.06
CA THR A 363 -9.29 13.21 18.87
C THR A 363 -8.27 14.28 19.21
N GLU A 364 -7.01 13.86 19.41
CA GLU A 364 -5.91 14.76 19.75
C GLU A 364 -4.58 14.22 19.23
N LEU A 365 -3.65 15.12 18.98
CA LEU A 365 -2.27 14.84 18.63
C LEU A 365 -1.36 15.88 19.25
N GLU A 366 -0.39 15.43 20.03
CA GLU A 366 0.71 16.28 20.50
C GLU A 366 1.77 16.38 19.41
N PHE A 367 1.89 17.57 18.82
CA PHE A 367 2.93 17.83 17.82
C PHE A 367 4.30 17.99 18.48
N PRO A 368 5.34 17.23 18.07
CA PRO A 368 6.68 17.39 18.61
C PRO A 368 7.22 18.82 18.44
N ALA A 369 7.93 19.33 19.43
CA ALA A 369 8.49 20.69 19.38
C ALA A 369 9.51 20.90 18.23
N SER A 370 10.13 19.81 17.75
CA SER A 370 11.04 19.78 16.60
C SER A 370 10.36 19.92 15.24
N LEU A 371 9.00 19.86 15.17
CA LEU A 371 8.26 19.85 13.93
C LEU A 371 8.49 21.12 13.12
N THR A 372 8.87 20.98 11.84
CA THR A 372 9.15 22.09 10.92
C THR A 372 8.14 22.20 9.78
N LYS A 373 7.45 21.11 9.44
CA LYS A 373 6.53 21.03 8.30
C LYS A 373 5.33 20.13 8.58
N ILE A 374 4.16 20.58 8.14
CA ILE A 374 2.94 19.78 7.99
C ILE A 374 2.61 19.75 6.50
N GLY A 375 2.55 18.57 5.91
CA GLY A 375 2.30 18.34 4.48
C GLY A 375 0.88 18.66 4.04
N SER A 376 0.66 18.64 2.74
CA SER A 376 -0.68 18.80 2.16
C SER A 376 -1.59 17.63 2.57
N GLU A 377 -2.85 17.94 2.90
CA GLU A 377 -3.85 16.93 3.29
C GLU A 377 -3.46 16.08 4.52
N ALA A 378 -2.42 16.49 5.27
CA ALA A 378 -1.85 15.67 6.34
C ALA A 378 -2.88 15.18 7.37
N PHE A 379 -3.89 15.99 7.71
CA PHE A 379 -4.99 15.68 8.64
C PHE A 379 -6.36 15.83 8.00
N LYS A 380 -6.43 15.82 6.67
CA LYS A 380 -7.70 15.97 5.96
C LYS A 380 -8.69 14.90 6.38
N SER A 381 -9.93 15.32 6.68
CA SER A 381 -11.01 14.46 7.16
C SER A 381 -10.71 13.72 8.48
N CYS A 382 -9.86 14.28 9.35
CA CYS A 382 -9.77 13.89 10.76
C CYS A 382 -10.97 14.47 11.52
N THR A 383 -12.13 13.85 11.34
CA THR A 383 -13.43 14.41 11.74
C THR A 383 -13.62 14.57 13.24
N SER A 384 -12.89 13.83 14.07
CA SER A 384 -12.96 13.90 15.54
C SER A 384 -11.88 14.80 16.16
N LEU A 385 -10.93 15.31 15.37
CA LEU A 385 -9.83 16.14 15.89
C LEU A 385 -10.37 17.45 16.48
N GLN A 386 -10.11 17.68 17.76
CA GLN A 386 -10.69 18.81 18.50
C GLN A 386 -9.76 20.03 18.57
N ARG A 387 -8.45 19.81 18.69
CA ARG A 387 -7.45 20.88 18.87
C ARG A 387 -6.22 20.66 18.02
N ALA A 388 -5.59 21.75 17.59
CA ALA A 388 -4.27 21.73 16.95
C ALA A 388 -3.41 22.88 17.49
N ILE A 389 -2.35 22.55 18.23
CA ILE A 389 -1.34 23.50 18.69
C ILE A 389 -0.09 23.30 17.85
N ILE A 390 0.07 24.12 16.81
CA ILE A 390 1.18 24.04 15.86
C ILE A 390 2.45 24.64 16.49
N PRO A 391 3.56 23.86 16.61
CA PRO A 391 4.78 24.31 17.30
C PRO A 391 5.50 25.49 16.63
N ASN A 392 6.37 26.13 17.42
CA ASN A 392 7.08 27.35 17.01
C ASN A 392 8.05 27.15 15.83
N MET A 393 8.57 25.93 15.62
CA MET A 393 9.52 25.62 14.52
C MET A 393 8.84 25.44 13.18
N VAL A 394 7.50 25.30 13.12
CA VAL A 394 6.78 25.03 11.88
C VAL A 394 6.86 26.26 10.95
N LYS A 395 7.34 26.04 9.74
CA LYS A 395 7.48 27.04 8.68
C LYS A 395 6.48 26.88 7.56
N LYS A 396 5.87 25.69 7.44
CA LYS A 396 4.91 25.38 6.38
C LYS A 396 3.78 24.48 6.89
N ILE A 397 2.56 24.87 6.53
CA ILE A 397 1.34 24.05 6.62
C ILE A 397 0.81 23.95 5.19
N GLY A 398 0.73 22.73 4.66
CA GLY A 398 0.36 22.51 3.26
C GLY A 398 -1.13 22.69 2.99
N SER A 399 -1.47 22.74 1.71
CA SER A 399 -2.85 22.89 1.25
C SER A 399 -3.73 21.76 1.79
N SER A 400 -4.96 22.11 2.18
CA SER A 400 -5.96 21.17 2.74
C SER A 400 -5.50 20.43 3.99
N ALA A 401 -4.45 20.89 4.69
CA ALA A 401 -3.84 20.12 5.80
C ALA A 401 -4.86 19.70 6.88
N PHE A 402 -5.89 20.51 7.15
CA PHE A 402 -6.98 20.25 8.11
C PHE A 402 -8.36 20.32 7.46
N ASP A 403 -8.45 20.19 6.12
CA ASP A 403 -9.73 20.22 5.40
C ASP A 403 -10.67 19.13 5.92
N GLY A 404 -11.89 19.51 6.29
CA GLY A 404 -12.90 18.60 6.81
C GLY A 404 -12.68 18.09 8.24
N CYS A 405 -11.82 18.75 9.04
CA CYS A 405 -11.72 18.53 10.49
C CYS A 405 -12.93 19.20 11.17
N VAL A 406 -14.10 18.59 11.02
CA VAL A 406 -15.40 19.21 11.40
C VAL A 406 -15.56 19.47 12.89
N SER A 407 -14.83 18.74 13.76
CA SER A 407 -14.85 18.91 15.22
C SER A 407 -13.75 19.83 15.74
N LEU A 408 -12.87 20.35 14.87
CA LEU A 408 -11.76 21.21 15.27
C LEU A 408 -12.28 22.54 15.79
N ASP A 409 -12.24 22.75 17.11
CA ASP A 409 -12.83 23.92 17.77
C ASP A 409 -11.83 25.06 17.96
N SER A 410 -10.55 24.74 18.11
CA SER A 410 -9.50 25.74 18.32
C SER A 410 -8.17 25.36 17.65
N VAL A 411 -7.50 26.36 17.10
CA VAL A 411 -6.18 26.24 16.49
C VAL A 411 -5.27 27.35 16.98
N ALA A 412 -4.05 26.98 17.41
CA ALA A 412 -2.97 27.93 17.68
C ALA A 412 -1.81 27.68 16.74
N VAL A 413 -1.51 28.62 15.85
CA VAL A 413 -0.35 28.54 14.95
C VAL A 413 0.78 29.39 15.57
N ASN A 414 1.71 28.73 16.27
CA ASN A 414 2.82 29.41 16.95
C ASN A 414 4.08 29.55 16.07
N GLY A 415 4.10 28.89 14.89
CA GLY A 415 5.25 28.82 13.99
C GLY A 415 5.48 30.07 13.13
N PHE A 416 6.51 30.05 12.29
CA PHE A 416 6.87 31.12 11.34
C PHE A 416 6.22 30.91 9.96
N VAL A 417 4.93 30.60 9.94
CA VAL A 417 4.20 30.34 8.71
C VAL A 417 3.95 31.67 7.98
N GLN A 418 4.29 31.75 6.69
CA GLN A 418 4.10 32.97 5.89
C GLN A 418 2.77 33.00 5.14
N GLU A 419 2.18 31.84 4.89
CA GLU A 419 0.91 31.71 4.17
C GLU A 419 0.02 30.69 4.88
N ILE A 420 -1.26 30.94 4.94
CA ILE A 420 -2.29 29.93 5.18
C ILE A 420 -2.70 29.44 3.80
N ASP A 421 -2.20 28.27 3.42
CA ASP A 421 -2.34 27.70 2.08
C ASP A 421 -3.81 27.40 1.74
N SER A 422 -4.07 27.13 0.47
CA SER A 422 -5.41 26.86 -0.04
C SER A 422 -6.11 25.74 0.74
N ARG A 423 -7.37 25.97 1.14
CA ARG A 423 -8.22 24.98 1.85
C ARG A 423 -7.68 24.48 3.19
N THR A 424 -6.65 25.10 3.76
CA THR A 424 -5.98 24.58 4.97
C THR A 424 -6.96 24.23 6.08
N PHE A 425 -7.97 25.07 6.35
CA PHE A 425 -9.01 24.87 7.37
C PHE A 425 -10.42 24.83 6.76
N MET A 426 -10.53 24.47 5.48
CA MET A 426 -11.83 24.36 4.83
C MET A 426 -12.72 23.36 5.55
N LYS A 427 -14.00 23.70 5.76
CA LYS A 427 -14.98 22.84 6.46
C LYS A 427 -14.63 22.49 7.91
N CYS A 428 -13.81 23.28 8.60
CA CYS A 428 -13.65 23.19 10.04
C CYS A 428 -14.88 23.83 10.72
N ASN A 429 -16.01 23.13 10.65
CA ASN A 429 -17.32 23.72 11.04
C ASN A 429 -17.41 24.13 12.50
N ALA A 430 -16.72 23.43 13.41
CA ALA A 430 -16.69 23.74 14.84
C ALA A 430 -15.69 24.85 15.21
N LEU A 431 -14.82 25.30 14.28
CA LEU A 431 -13.73 26.24 14.57
C LEU A 431 -14.30 27.60 15.06
N ARG A 432 -14.11 27.89 16.35
CA ARG A 432 -14.58 29.12 17.00
C ARG A 432 -13.52 30.20 17.03
N SER A 433 -12.26 29.79 17.19
CA SER A 433 -11.12 30.71 17.29
C SER A 433 -9.85 30.11 16.67
N ILE A 434 -9.07 30.99 16.07
CA ILE A 434 -7.73 30.67 15.57
C ILE A 434 -6.78 31.81 15.89
N THR A 435 -5.58 31.47 16.36
CA THR A 435 -4.47 32.40 16.52
C THR A 435 -3.49 32.21 15.37
N LEU A 436 -3.26 33.29 14.61
CA LEU A 436 -2.31 33.31 13.50
C LEU A 436 -1.01 34.02 13.89
N PRO A 437 0.16 33.55 13.45
CA PRO A 437 1.43 34.19 13.73
C PRO A 437 1.55 35.52 12.94
N THR A 438 2.33 36.45 13.48
CA THR A 438 2.55 37.77 12.88
C THR A 438 3.27 37.71 11.53
N SER A 439 3.86 36.57 11.17
CA SER A 439 4.57 36.30 9.91
C SER A 439 3.67 36.06 8.71
N VAL A 440 2.35 35.82 8.91
CA VAL A 440 1.43 35.49 7.82
C VAL A 440 1.19 36.71 6.92
N LYS A 441 1.51 36.56 5.64
CA LYS A 441 1.39 37.57 4.58
C LYS A 441 0.20 37.32 3.65
N LYS A 442 -0.29 36.09 3.58
CA LYS A 442 -1.37 35.69 2.67
C LYS A 442 -2.28 34.65 3.32
N ILE A 443 -3.58 34.83 3.15
CA ILE A 443 -4.60 33.81 3.36
C ILE A 443 -5.09 33.42 1.97
N ASP A 444 -4.84 32.17 1.57
CA ASP A 444 -5.08 31.71 0.19
C ASP A 444 -6.53 31.25 -0.03
N THR A 445 -6.81 30.80 -1.25
CA THR A 445 -8.13 30.39 -1.72
C THR A 445 -8.77 29.35 -0.80
N LYS A 446 -10.03 29.62 -0.36
CA LYS A 446 -10.83 28.69 0.46
C LYS A 446 -10.24 28.33 1.82
N ALA A 447 -9.24 29.09 2.30
CA ALA A 447 -8.49 28.74 3.51
C ALA A 447 -9.39 28.48 4.74
N PHE A 448 -10.49 29.23 4.90
CA PHE A 448 -11.49 29.09 5.97
C PHE A 448 -12.92 28.93 5.42
N GLN A 449 -13.06 28.48 4.18
CA GLN A 449 -14.38 28.24 3.58
C GLN A 449 -15.19 27.27 4.46
N GLU A 450 -16.45 27.63 4.73
CA GLU A 450 -17.36 26.82 5.58
C GLU A 450 -16.91 26.64 7.04
N CYS A 451 -16.07 27.54 7.60
CA CYS A 451 -15.83 27.60 9.04
C CYS A 451 -17.04 28.27 9.71
N THR A 452 -18.15 27.55 9.78
CA THR A 452 -19.48 28.12 10.14
C THR A 452 -19.56 28.65 11.55
N SER A 453 -18.73 28.15 12.50
CA SER A 453 -18.68 28.58 13.90
C SER A 453 -17.66 29.70 14.18
N LEU A 454 -16.89 30.17 13.19
CA LEU A 454 -15.85 31.19 13.39
C LEU A 454 -16.50 32.56 13.68
N GLN A 455 -16.37 33.04 14.93
CA GLN A 455 -17.00 34.27 15.39
C GLN A 455 -16.13 35.51 15.14
N SER A 456 -14.81 35.34 15.26
CA SER A 456 -13.85 36.42 15.04
C SER A 456 -12.48 35.84 14.64
N ILE A 457 -11.70 36.66 13.95
CA ILE A 457 -10.31 36.35 13.61
C ILE A 457 -9.48 37.64 13.67
N GLU A 458 -8.34 37.57 14.37
CA GLU A 458 -7.34 38.63 14.34
C GLU A 458 -6.39 38.41 13.17
N LEU A 459 -6.40 39.32 12.20
CA LEU A 459 -5.55 39.25 11.03
C LEU A 459 -4.18 39.89 11.31
N PRO A 460 -3.07 39.20 11.00
CA PRO A 460 -1.71 39.68 11.25
C PRO A 460 -1.40 40.97 10.49
N ALA A 461 -0.64 41.87 11.11
CA ALA A 461 -0.29 43.19 10.50
C ALA A 461 0.47 43.06 9.16
N ALA A 462 1.19 41.96 8.95
CA ALA A 462 1.92 41.67 7.71
C ALA A 462 1.04 41.19 6.55
N LEU A 463 -0.26 40.94 6.79
CA LEU A 463 -1.17 40.37 5.77
C LEU A 463 -1.34 41.36 4.61
N THR A 464 -1.13 40.91 3.38
CA THR A 464 -1.20 41.71 2.15
C THR A 464 -2.36 41.33 1.23
N ALA A 465 -2.87 40.08 1.32
CA ALA A 465 -3.92 39.58 0.45
C ALA A 465 -4.80 38.52 1.13
N ILE A 466 -6.08 38.52 0.77
CA ILE A 466 -7.07 37.50 1.08
C ILE A 466 -7.52 36.90 -0.25
N GLY A 467 -7.44 35.58 -0.38
CA GLY A 467 -7.75 34.81 -1.59
C GLY A 467 -9.25 34.67 -1.88
N ASP A 468 -9.55 34.03 -3.00
CA ASP A 468 -10.93 33.75 -3.41
C ASP A 468 -11.58 32.76 -2.43
N ASP A 469 -12.88 32.95 -2.12
CA ASP A 469 -13.66 32.10 -1.21
C ASP A 469 -13.07 31.95 0.21
N ALA A 470 -12.05 32.75 0.59
CA ALA A 470 -11.24 32.50 1.79
C ALA A 470 -12.05 32.35 3.08
N PHE A 471 -13.14 33.08 3.25
CA PHE A 471 -14.10 33.05 4.38
C PHE A 471 -15.55 32.83 3.90
N GLU A 472 -15.73 32.26 2.71
CA GLU A 472 -17.09 31.94 2.21
C GLU A 472 -17.85 31.12 3.24
N LYS A 473 -19.10 31.48 3.53
CA LYS A 473 -19.96 30.81 4.51
C LYS A 473 -19.42 30.73 5.95
N CYS A 474 -18.53 31.63 6.35
CA CYS A 474 -18.24 31.84 7.77
C CYS A 474 -19.45 32.53 8.42
N SER A 475 -20.54 31.77 8.61
CA SER A 475 -21.88 32.33 8.91
C SER A 475 -21.94 33.02 10.27
N MET A 476 -21.12 32.66 11.26
CA MET A 476 -21.06 33.27 12.58
C MET A 476 -20.05 34.42 12.69
N LEU A 477 -19.31 34.77 11.64
CA LEU A 477 -18.33 35.86 11.66
C LEU A 477 -19.05 37.22 11.81
N GLN A 478 -18.79 37.91 12.91
CA GLN A 478 -19.52 39.15 13.25
C GLN A 478 -18.86 40.40 12.70
N SER A 479 -17.55 40.46 12.67
CA SER A 479 -16.79 41.58 12.16
C SER A 479 -15.45 41.17 11.58
N ILE A 480 -14.94 41.99 10.65
CA ILE A 480 -13.59 41.84 10.12
C ILE A 480 -12.91 43.18 10.01
N LYS A 481 -11.68 43.27 10.50
CA LYS A 481 -10.80 44.44 10.38
C LYS A 481 -9.57 44.06 9.57
N LEU A 482 -9.40 44.67 8.40
CA LEU A 482 -8.25 44.42 7.56
C LEU A 482 -7.03 45.20 8.01
N PRO A 483 -5.84 44.56 8.16
CA PRO A 483 -4.59 45.24 8.42
C PRO A 483 -4.25 46.25 7.32
N VAL A 484 -3.43 47.26 7.69
CA VAL A 484 -3.08 48.38 6.80
C VAL A 484 -2.39 47.95 5.49
N ALA A 485 -1.70 46.81 5.48
CA ALA A 485 -0.98 46.30 4.32
C ALA A 485 -1.82 45.55 3.29
N VAL A 486 -3.10 45.24 3.58
CA VAL A 486 -3.95 44.49 2.66
C VAL A 486 -4.29 45.30 1.42
N THR A 487 -3.90 44.78 0.26
CA THR A 487 -4.08 45.44 -1.04
C THR A 487 -5.20 44.82 -1.88
N SER A 488 -5.59 43.57 -1.61
CA SER A 488 -6.63 42.87 -2.38
C SER A 488 -7.45 41.90 -1.53
N ILE A 489 -8.71 41.80 -1.90
CA ILE A 489 -9.67 40.80 -1.43
C ILE A 489 -10.13 40.01 -2.66
N GLY A 490 -10.11 38.69 -2.59
CA GLY A 490 -10.53 37.76 -3.66
C GLY A 490 -12.04 37.80 -3.94
N SER A 491 -12.43 37.10 -5.01
CA SER A 491 -13.85 36.88 -5.31
C SER A 491 -14.48 35.98 -4.25
N ASP A 492 -15.76 36.21 -3.94
CA ASP A 492 -16.54 35.41 -2.99
C ASP A 492 -15.90 35.28 -1.58
N ALA A 493 -14.88 36.12 -1.27
CA ALA A 493 -14.04 35.95 -0.07
C ALA A 493 -14.84 35.95 1.25
N PHE A 494 -15.95 36.67 1.36
CA PHE A 494 -16.88 36.69 2.50
C PHE A 494 -18.33 36.43 2.05
N LEU A 495 -18.51 35.72 0.94
CA LEU A 495 -19.84 35.35 0.45
C LEU A 495 -20.59 34.54 1.52
N GLU A 496 -21.86 34.88 1.76
CA GLU A 496 -22.73 34.21 2.74
C GLU A 496 -22.23 34.26 4.20
N CYS A 497 -21.44 35.28 4.58
CA CYS A 497 -21.13 35.57 5.98
C CYS A 497 -22.36 36.24 6.61
N THR A 498 -23.36 35.44 7.00
CA THR A 498 -24.71 35.91 7.32
C THR A 498 -24.80 36.80 8.57
N MET A 499 -23.89 36.64 9.55
CA MET A 499 -23.82 37.44 10.76
C MET A 499 -22.82 38.61 10.67
N LEU A 500 -22.15 38.81 9.54
CA LEU A 500 -21.15 39.86 9.35
C LEU A 500 -21.85 41.24 9.37
N ALA A 501 -21.67 41.99 10.47
CA ALA A 501 -22.32 43.27 10.68
C ALA A 501 -21.39 44.44 10.36
N LYS A 502 -20.08 44.31 10.56
CA LYS A 502 -19.09 45.37 10.44
C LYS A 502 -17.85 44.96 9.68
N VAL A 503 -17.42 45.77 8.71
CA VAL A 503 -16.18 45.58 7.95
C VAL A 503 -15.33 46.85 8.02
N GLU A 504 -14.05 46.71 8.39
CA GLU A 504 -13.05 47.77 8.33
C GLU A 504 -12.02 47.45 7.23
N LEU A 505 -12.11 48.17 6.09
CA LEU A 505 -11.21 47.97 4.95
C LEU A 505 -9.88 48.70 5.14
N SER A 506 -8.82 48.15 4.56
CA SER A 506 -7.45 48.68 4.60
C SER A 506 -7.30 50.01 3.88
N VAL A 507 -6.33 50.82 4.35
CA VAL A 507 -5.93 52.07 3.66
C VAL A 507 -5.21 51.79 2.33
N ALA A 508 -4.53 50.67 2.19
CA ALA A 508 -3.80 50.27 0.98
C ALA A 508 -4.67 49.52 -0.03
N LEU A 509 -5.96 49.30 0.22
CA LEU A 509 -6.81 48.44 -0.59
C LEU A 509 -6.98 48.96 -2.01
N LYS A 510 -6.70 48.16 -3.01
CA LYS A 510 -6.76 48.48 -4.45
C LYS A 510 -7.90 47.75 -5.16
N LYS A 511 -8.28 46.55 -4.69
CA LYS A 511 -9.27 45.69 -5.37
C LYS A 511 -10.09 44.87 -4.37
N ILE A 512 -11.39 44.75 -4.64
CA ILE A 512 -12.31 43.81 -4.00
C ILE A 512 -12.94 42.98 -5.11
N GLY A 513 -12.85 41.66 -4.98
CA GLY A 513 -13.34 40.69 -5.96
C GLY A 513 -14.85 40.69 -6.14
N GLY A 514 -15.33 40.02 -7.17
CA GLY A 514 -16.76 39.82 -7.40
C GLY A 514 -17.39 39.06 -6.24
N SER A 515 -18.62 39.44 -5.87
CA SER A 515 -19.43 38.85 -4.80
C SER A 515 -18.73 38.75 -3.43
N ALA A 516 -17.61 39.46 -3.24
CA ALA A 516 -16.79 39.32 -2.02
C ALA A 516 -17.56 39.51 -0.72
N PHE A 517 -18.60 40.32 -0.69
CA PHE A 517 -19.50 40.54 0.45
C PHE A 517 -20.97 40.30 0.07
N ALA A 518 -21.22 39.51 -0.97
CA ALA A 518 -22.59 39.23 -1.39
C ALA A 518 -23.30 38.33 -0.37
N LYS A 519 -24.62 38.46 -0.29
CA LYS A 519 -25.47 37.70 0.63
C LYS A 519 -25.04 37.80 2.11
N CYS A 520 -24.59 38.99 2.54
CA CYS A 520 -24.31 39.33 3.94
C CYS A 520 -25.48 40.19 4.50
N PRO A 521 -26.62 39.59 4.89
CA PRO A 521 -27.84 40.33 5.25
C PRO A 521 -27.71 41.17 6.52
N SER A 522 -26.74 40.82 7.39
CA SER A 522 -26.47 41.56 8.63
C SER A 522 -25.54 42.75 8.44
N LEU A 523 -24.93 42.95 7.26
CA LEU A 523 -23.91 43.98 7.04
C LEU A 523 -24.56 45.38 7.09
N ARG A 524 -24.13 46.17 8.09
CA ARG A 524 -24.66 47.53 8.36
C ARG A 524 -23.63 48.62 8.10
N ASP A 525 -22.36 48.35 8.42
CA ASP A 525 -21.30 49.34 8.35
C ASP A 525 -20.05 48.83 7.66
N VAL A 526 -19.65 49.48 6.58
CA VAL A 526 -18.37 49.27 5.89
C VAL A 526 -17.53 50.54 6.02
N TYR A 527 -16.48 50.46 6.82
CA TYR A 527 -15.51 51.55 6.99
C TYR A 527 -14.40 51.42 5.95
N ILE A 528 -14.40 52.34 5.00
CA ILE A 528 -13.39 52.44 3.96
C ILE A 528 -12.29 53.36 4.45
N ASN A 529 -11.04 52.90 4.45
CA ASN A 529 -9.90 53.69 4.86
C ASN A 529 -9.04 54.14 3.67
N SER A 530 -9.26 53.58 2.47
CA SER A 530 -8.56 53.93 1.24
C SER A 530 -8.93 55.33 0.76
N PRO A 531 -7.96 56.23 0.47
CA PRO A 531 -8.24 57.57 -0.05
C PRO A 531 -8.76 57.56 -1.51
N ALA A 532 -8.41 56.51 -2.27
CA ALA A 532 -8.90 56.29 -3.63
C ALA A 532 -9.87 55.09 -3.67
N PRO A 533 -10.91 55.11 -4.53
CA PRO A 533 -11.86 54.02 -4.65
C PRO A 533 -11.19 52.70 -5.09
N PRO A 534 -11.21 51.63 -4.28
CA PRO A 534 -10.77 50.30 -4.75
C PRO A 534 -11.63 49.85 -5.93
N ALA A 535 -11.06 49.07 -6.84
CA ALA A 535 -11.82 48.44 -7.91
C ALA A 535 -12.84 47.45 -7.33
N ILE A 536 -14.10 47.56 -7.73
CA ILE A 536 -15.21 46.66 -7.35
C ILE A 536 -15.97 46.21 -8.60
N SER A 537 -16.80 45.18 -8.46
CA SER A 537 -17.78 44.75 -9.46
C SER A 537 -19.21 45.01 -8.98
N ARG A 538 -20.18 44.91 -9.88
CA ARG A 538 -21.60 45.03 -9.53
C ARG A 538 -22.07 43.97 -8.53
N SER A 539 -21.43 42.83 -8.49
CA SER A 539 -21.77 41.74 -7.58
C SER A 539 -21.10 41.85 -6.22
N THR A 540 -20.08 42.71 -6.03
CA THR A 540 -19.25 42.77 -4.80
C THR A 540 -20.09 42.85 -3.52
N PHE A 541 -21.15 43.64 -3.49
CA PHE A 541 -22.09 43.80 -2.36
C PHE A 541 -23.51 43.37 -2.74
N LYS A 542 -23.66 42.39 -3.62
CA LYS A 542 -24.99 41.93 -4.07
C LYS A 542 -25.78 41.37 -2.88
N ASP A 543 -27.09 41.69 -2.83
CA ASP A 543 -28.00 41.24 -1.78
C ASP A 543 -27.65 41.75 -0.35
N VAL A 544 -26.86 42.84 -0.25
CA VAL A 544 -26.64 43.58 0.98
C VAL A 544 -27.68 44.71 1.07
N VAL A 545 -28.52 44.68 2.11
CA VAL A 545 -29.65 45.61 2.28
C VAL A 545 -29.34 46.59 3.41
N SER A 546 -29.52 47.90 3.20
CA SER A 546 -29.39 48.91 4.26
C SER A 546 -27.98 49.06 4.88
N CYS A 547 -26.92 49.02 4.06
CA CYS A 547 -25.53 49.21 4.49
C CYS A 547 -25.08 50.67 4.34
N SER A 548 -24.35 51.20 5.33
CA SER A 548 -23.67 52.51 5.27
C SER A 548 -22.19 52.30 4.95
N PHE A 549 -21.69 53.03 3.95
CA PHE A 549 -20.27 53.02 3.56
C PHE A 549 -19.60 54.31 4.06
N TRP A 550 -18.74 54.16 5.06
CA TRP A 550 -18.06 55.27 5.74
C TRP A 550 -16.73 55.58 5.07
N LEU A 551 -16.63 56.70 4.37
CA LEU A 551 -15.47 57.16 3.62
C LEU A 551 -14.50 57.97 4.48
N PRO A 552 -13.21 58.07 4.13
CA PRO A 552 -12.31 59.03 4.74
C PRO A 552 -12.77 60.46 4.50
N LYS A 553 -12.44 61.37 5.41
CA LYS A 553 -12.78 62.80 5.30
C LYS A 553 -12.31 63.37 3.96
N SER A 554 -13.17 64.18 3.32
CA SER A 554 -12.91 64.85 2.05
C SER A 554 -12.72 63.95 0.81
N THR A 555 -13.03 62.64 0.89
CA THR A 555 -12.87 61.72 -0.27
C THR A 555 -14.18 61.43 -1.01
N LYS A 556 -15.33 61.82 -0.47
CA LYS A 556 -16.65 61.57 -1.07
C LYS A 556 -16.76 62.01 -2.54
N PRO A 557 -16.27 63.20 -2.97
CA PRO A 557 -16.33 63.59 -4.38
C PRO A 557 -15.61 62.62 -5.31
N ILE A 558 -14.46 62.04 -4.87
CA ILE A 558 -13.67 61.10 -5.65
C ILE A 558 -14.45 59.77 -5.84
N TYR A 559 -15.10 59.30 -4.77
CA TYR A 559 -15.92 58.09 -4.81
C TYR A 559 -17.19 58.29 -5.65
N MET A 560 -17.81 59.45 -5.56
CA MET A 560 -19.01 59.81 -6.37
C MET A 560 -18.69 59.96 -7.86
N ALA A 561 -17.46 60.32 -8.22
CA ALA A 561 -17.00 60.37 -9.61
C ALA A 561 -16.69 58.98 -10.20
N ASN A 562 -16.56 57.95 -9.35
CA ASN A 562 -16.28 56.58 -9.79
C ASN A 562 -17.58 55.87 -10.20
N LYS A 563 -17.66 55.39 -11.45
CA LYS A 563 -18.85 54.77 -12.06
C LYS A 563 -19.36 53.50 -11.33
N ASP A 564 -18.50 52.80 -10.63
CA ASP A 564 -18.88 51.58 -9.93
C ASP A 564 -19.32 51.86 -8.50
N TRP A 565 -18.64 52.79 -7.81
CA TRP A 565 -18.98 53.17 -6.42
C TRP A 565 -20.25 54.06 -6.32
N VAL A 566 -20.52 54.88 -7.30
CA VAL A 566 -21.74 55.73 -7.30
C VAL A 566 -23.04 54.91 -7.28
N LYS A 567 -22.98 53.67 -7.68
CA LYS A 567 -24.12 52.73 -7.68
C LYS A 567 -24.27 51.96 -6.36
N VAL A 568 -23.29 52.09 -5.46
CA VAL A 568 -23.30 51.47 -4.13
C VAL A 568 -24.10 52.40 -3.21
N TYR A 569 -24.85 51.83 -2.28
CA TYR A 569 -25.88 52.47 -1.48
C TYR A 569 -25.48 53.82 -0.79
N VAL A 570 -25.56 53.96 0.48
CA VAL A 570 -25.40 55.24 1.19
C VAL A 570 -23.93 55.53 1.51
N LEU A 571 -23.28 56.45 0.75
CA LEU A 571 -21.92 56.93 1.01
C LEU A 571 -21.95 58.06 2.05
N LYS A 572 -21.31 57.85 3.22
CA LYS A 572 -21.17 58.80 4.32
C LYS A 572 -19.71 59.14 4.55
N GLU A 573 -19.39 60.36 5.00
CA GLU A 573 -18.03 60.70 5.44
C GLU A 573 -17.90 60.52 6.96
N LYS A 574 -16.74 60.06 7.40
CA LYS A 574 -16.39 60.05 8.81
C LYS A 574 -16.31 61.46 9.35
N GLN A 575 -16.90 61.73 10.52
CA GLN A 575 -16.83 63.02 11.20
C GLN A 575 -15.42 63.36 11.68
#